data_8bdbda6cd53ea29fc8741172bdce042a
#
_entry.id   8bdbda6cd53ea29fc8741172bdce042a
#
_cell.length_a   1.000
_cell.length_b   1.000
_cell.length_c   1.000
_cell.angle_alpha   90.00
_cell.angle_beta   90.00
_cell.angle_gamma   90.00
#
_symmetry.space_group_name_H-M   'P 1'
#
loop_
_entity.id
_entity.type
_entity.pdbx_description
1 polymer ?
#
loop_
_entity_poly.entity_id
_entity_poly.type
_entity_poly.pdbx_seq_one_letter_code
_entity_poly.pdbx_strand_id
1 'polypeptide(L)'
;MLRFNTDIGRLEVWRNDHWATILGEQSATNSSRAFFGGGYTQSGTPNSNAIEYVSIQTTGNTVDFGDLTREDQELTAFSSTTRGIWAGGDGTNVIDFITFASTGDATNFGDLNELSTNAGSVSDSTRGVIATGGFPSSPGRKATIDFVTMASTGDATDFGDLLNLTSLAQGVNNRTRGVFHLGGIAPSNGNNTLQYVTIQSTGNSVDFGDLAQGGSNGARSLTGSFSNSVRGVFFGGSGPGSPSTTEQNCIQYITISSTGNSLDFGDLLANTVRTSGACDATRGLCGGGNPTSLRNNIDFVTISTLGNAQDFGHFSVTLHSYYDGACSNAHGGL
;
A
#
# COMPACT_ATOMS: atom_id res chain seq x y z
N MET A 1 31.74 -27.26 12.06
CA MET A 1 31.06 -27.16 13.37
C MET A 1 30.29 -25.86 13.43
N LEU A 2 29.09 -25.87 14.05
CA LEU A 2 28.26 -24.67 14.22
C LEU A 2 28.16 -24.37 15.73
N ARG A 3 28.16 -23.08 16.09
CA ARG A 3 27.83 -22.63 17.46
C ARG A 3 27.02 -21.34 17.38
N PHE A 4 26.24 -21.06 18.45
CA PHE A 4 25.64 -19.76 18.67
C PHE A 4 26.56 -18.97 19.62
N ASN A 5 27.06 -17.82 19.15
CA ASN A 5 27.88 -16.92 19.97
C ASN A 5 26.95 -15.94 20.70
N THR A 6 26.83 -16.11 22.00
CA THR A 6 25.93 -15.31 22.85
C THR A 6 26.41 -13.88 23.07
N ASP A 7 27.71 -13.61 22.90
CA ASP A 7 28.29 -12.29 23.11
C ASP A 7 27.94 -11.33 21.98
N ILE A 8 27.82 -11.87 20.75
CA ILE A 8 27.45 -11.11 19.57
C ILE A 8 26.04 -11.46 19.03
N GLY A 9 25.35 -12.42 19.68
CA GLY A 9 24.01 -12.83 19.30
C GLY A 9 23.89 -13.47 17.90
N ARG A 10 24.92 -14.17 17.43
CA ARG A 10 25.00 -14.70 16.05
C ARG A 10 25.44 -16.14 15.97
N LEU A 11 25.02 -16.81 14.90
CA LEU A 11 25.51 -18.15 14.54
C LEU A 11 26.91 -18.06 13.92
N GLU A 12 27.80 -18.93 14.31
CA GLU A 12 29.15 -19.03 13.75
C GLU A 12 29.43 -20.44 13.25
N VAL A 13 30.23 -20.53 12.22
CA VAL A 13 30.75 -21.78 11.65
C VAL A 13 32.28 -21.82 11.78
N TRP A 14 32.81 -22.98 12.18
CA TRP A 14 34.25 -23.21 12.18
C TRP A 14 34.76 -23.42 10.77
N ARG A 15 35.62 -22.51 10.28
CA ARG A 15 36.29 -22.60 8.96
C ARG A 15 37.78 -22.27 9.13
N ASN A 16 38.61 -23.08 8.50
CA ASN A 16 40.05 -22.80 8.33
C ASN A 16 40.70 -22.21 9.60
N ASP A 17 40.58 -22.92 10.76
CA ASP A 17 41.19 -22.57 12.05
C ASP A 17 40.59 -21.37 12.85
N HIS A 18 39.50 -20.80 12.41
CA HIS A 18 38.79 -19.72 13.11
C HIS A 18 37.27 -19.85 13.07
N TRP A 19 36.59 -19.16 13.99
CA TRP A 19 35.14 -19.00 13.99
C TRP A 19 34.76 -17.85 13.07
N ALA A 20 34.05 -18.14 11.99
CA ALA A 20 33.46 -17.15 11.10
C ALA A 20 31.98 -16.99 11.42
N THR A 21 31.54 -15.77 11.64
CA THR A 21 30.12 -15.48 11.80
C THR A 21 29.38 -15.87 10.53
N ILE A 22 28.34 -16.68 10.63
CA ILE A 22 27.37 -16.81 9.56
C ILE A 22 26.59 -15.50 9.57
N LEU A 23 27.07 -14.57 8.80
CA LEU A 23 26.23 -13.49 8.32
C LEU A 23 25.22 -14.24 7.45
N GLY A 24 23.97 -14.34 7.87
CA GLY A 24 22.91 -14.56 6.90
C GLY A 24 23.22 -13.57 5.79
N GLU A 25 23.40 -14.03 4.57
CA GLU A 25 23.61 -13.14 3.46
C GLU A 25 22.44 -12.14 3.47
N GLN A 26 22.67 -10.96 4.02
CA GLN A 26 22.06 -9.80 3.43
C GLN A 26 22.79 -9.68 2.09
N SER A 27 22.28 -10.46 1.15
CA SER A 27 22.54 -10.17 -0.26
C SER A 27 22.30 -8.68 -0.41
N ALA A 28 23.22 -7.96 -1.03
CA ALA A 28 23.01 -6.56 -1.42
C ALA A 28 21.77 -6.41 -2.33
N THR A 29 21.13 -7.50 -2.71
CA THR A 29 19.87 -7.62 -3.44
C THR A 29 18.63 -7.67 -2.55
N ASN A 30 18.76 -7.69 -1.21
CA ASN A 30 17.63 -7.77 -0.25
C ASN A 30 17.48 -6.52 0.63
N SER A 31 17.88 -5.35 0.14
CA SER A 31 17.43 -4.11 0.77
C SER A 31 15.91 -4.01 0.60
N SER A 32 15.20 -3.63 1.67
CA SER A 32 13.77 -3.35 1.58
C SER A 32 13.56 -2.21 0.57
N ARG A 33 12.74 -2.48 -0.44
CA ARG A 33 12.45 -1.53 -1.51
C ARG A 33 10.96 -1.24 -1.58
N ALA A 34 10.63 0.02 -1.78
CA ALA A 34 9.31 0.49 -2.14
C ALA A 34 9.23 0.67 -3.65
N PHE A 35 8.11 0.29 -4.23
CA PHE A 35 7.80 0.41 -5.65
C PHE A 35 6.51 1.20 -5.80
N PHE A 36 6.50 2.13 -6.75
CA PHE A 36 5.38 2.99 -7.08
C PHE A 36 5.12 2.85 -8.57
N GLY A 37 3.89 2.55 -8.98
CA GLY A 37 3.59 2.29 -10.39
C GLY A 37 2.29 2.92 -10.85
N GLY A 38 2.30 3.43 -12.08
CA GLY A 38 1.16 4.11 -12.68
C GLY A 38 0.99 5.54 -12.17
N GLY A 39 -0.26 6.00 -12.13
CA GLY A 39 -0.63 7.32 -11.66
C GLY A 39 -0.82 8.36 -12.76
N TYR A 40 -1.04 9.61 -12.36
CA TYR A 40 -1.38 10.70 -13.27
C TYR A 40 -0.25 11.73 -13.35
N THR A 41 0.11 12.14 -14.56
CA THR A 41 1.12 13.17 -14.80
C THR A 41 0.50 14.56 -14.95
N GLN A 42 1.30 15.62 -14.71
CA GLN A 42 0.81 17.01 -14.72
C GLN A 42 0.23 17.44 -16.09
N SER A 43 -0.88 18.16 -16.04
CA SER A 43 -1.45 18.96 -17.12
C SER A 43 -1.80 18.25 -18.43
N GLY A 44 -2.92 17.52 -18.43
CA GLY A 44 -3.58 17.10 -19.67
C GLY A 44 -2.82 16.06 -20.51
N THR A 45 -1.79 15.48 -19.97
CA THR A 45 -1.11 14.31 -20.53
C THR A 45 -1.69 13.03 -19.94
N PRO A 46 -1.61 11.92 -20.67
CA PRO A 46 -2.21 10.65 -20.27
C PRO A 46 -1.64 10.14 -18.95
N ASN A 47 -2.30 9.13 -18.39
CA ASN A 47 -1.82 8.35 -17.26
C ASN A 47 -0.40 7.84 -17.51
N SER A 48 0.33 7.53 -16.46
CA SER A 48 1.67 6.96 -16.54
C SER A 48 1.61 5.43 -16.50
N ASN A 49 2.58 4.79 -17.13
CA ASN A 49 2.89 3.37 -16.96
C ASN A 49 4.18 3.15 -16.16
N ALA A 50 4.94 4.19 -15.84
CA ALA A 50 6.24 4.04 -15.20
C ALA A 50 6.14 3.38 -13.82
N ILE A 51 7.09 2.51 -13.53
CA ILE A 51 7.33 1.93 -12.20
C ILE A 51 8.65 2.49 -11.69
N GLU A 52 8.63 3.16 -10.56
CA GLU A 52 9.81 3.64 -9.89
C GLU A 52 10.02 2.94 -8.55
N TYR A 53 11.26 2.86 -8.10
CA TYR A 53 11.55 2.27 -6.80
C TYR A 53 12.58 3.07 -6.00
N VAL A 54 12.61 2.82 -4.70
CA VAL A 54 13.58 3.41 -3.77
C VAL A 54 13.94 2.40 -2.69
N SER A 55 15.15 2.51 -2.14
CA SER A 55 15.54 1.77 -0.93
C SER A 55 14.91 2.43 0.30
N ILE A 56 14.07 1.72 1.04
CA ILE A 56 13.29 2.29 2.16
C ILE A 56 14.21 2.82 3.29
N GLN A 57 15.35 2.21 3.50
CA GLN A 57 16.26 2.56 4.60
C GLN A 57 17.21 3.72 4.28
N THR A 58 17.30 4.14 3.02
CA THR A 58 18.21 5.21 2.60
C THR A 58 17.42 6.34 1.95
N THR A 59 17.45 7.52 2.53
CA THR A 59 16.81 8.72 1.94
C THR A 59 17.40 9.05 0.59
N GLY A 60 16.55 9.48 -0.33
CA GLY A 60 16.95 9.83 -1.69
C GLY A 60 15.78 9.73 -2.66
N ASN A 61 16.04 10.05 -3.90
CA ASN A 61 15.03 10.02 -4.95
C ASN A 61 14.80 8.60 -5.47
N THR A 62 13.64 8.38 -6.05
CA THR A 62 13.32 7.13 -6.75
C THR A 62 14.19 6.95 -8.00
N VAL A 63 14.27 5.74 -8.47
CA VAL A 63 14.96 5.33 -9.70
C VAL A 63 13.97 4.56 -10.55
N ASP A 64 14.11 4.67 -11.85
CA ASP A 64 13.33 3.91 -12.81
C ASP A 64 13.54 2.40 -12.63
N PHE A 65 12.44 1.64 -12.67
CA PHE A 65 12.45 0.18 -12.62
C PHE A 65 12.04 -0.45 -13.95
N GLY A 66 11.08 0.13 -14.65
CA GLY A 66 10.44 -0.32 -15.87
C GLY A 66 9.01 0.19 -15.95
N ASP A 67 8.18 -0.41 -16.80
CA ASP A 67 6.84 0.07 -17.09
C ASP A 67 5.76 -0.99 -16.78
N LEU A 68 4.56 -0.55 -16.39
CA LEU A 68 3.34 -1.36 -16.44
C LEU A 68 2.99 -1.70 -17.89
N THR A 69 2.15 -2.72 -18.11
CA THR A 69 1.73 -3.09 -19.46
C THR A 69 0.87 -2.03 -20.14
N ARG A 70 0.38 -1.06 -19.39
CA ARG A 70 -0.44 0.05 -19.87
C ARG A 70 -0.29 1.32 -19.02
N GLU A 71 -0.56 2.47 -19.61
CA GLU A 71 -0.73 3.71 -18.87
C GLU A 71 -2.04 3.67 -18.07
N ASP A 72 -1.97 3.86 -16.74
CA ASP A 72 -3.14 3.77 -15.88
C ASP A 72 -2.99 4.58 -14.59
N GLN A 73 -4.10 4.87 -13.95
CA GLN A 73 -4.22 5.52 -12.63
C GLN A 73 -5.25 4.78 -11.76
N GLU A 74 -5.33 5.14 -10.48
CA GLU A 74 -6.34 4.58 -9.55
C GLU A 74 -6.17 3.08 -9.31
N LEU A 75 -4.94 2.62 -9.48
CA LEU A 75 -4.49 1.26 -9.25
C LEU A 75 -4.40 0.97 -7.75
N THR A 76 -4.63 -0.28 -7.39
CA THR A 76 -4.15 -0.81 -6.11
C THR A 76 -2.91 -1.67 -6.32
N ALA A 77 -2.04 -1.76 -5.29
CA ALA A 77 -0.87 -2.63 -5.38
C ALA A 77 -0.64 -3.41 -4.09
N PHE A 78 -0.13 -4.61 -4.26
CA PHE A 78 0.23 -5.53 -3.18
C PHE A 78 1.42 -6.40 -3.63
N SER A 79 1.98 -7.17 -2.70
CA SER A 79 3.21 -7.89 -3.03
C SER A 79 3.45 -9.12 -2.17
N SER A 80 4.25 -10.02 -2.71
CA SER A 80 4.99 -11.04 -1.96
C SER A 80 6.44 -10.59 -1.73
N THR A 81 7.26 -11.44 -1.18
CA THR A 81 8.72 -11.18 -1.07
C THR A 81 9.43 -11.12 -2.43
N THR A 82 8.81 -11.60 -3.50
CA THR A 82 9.43 -11.76 -4.83
C THR A 82 8.73 -11.02 -5.95
N ARG A 83 7.45 -10.69 -5.80
CA ARG A 83 6.61 -10.05 -6.82
C ARG A 83 5.90 -8.82 -6.28
N GLY A 84 5.89 -7.75 -7.06
CA GLY A 84 4.97 -6.62 -6.94
C GLY A 84 3.85 -6.79 -7.95
N ILE A 85 2.61 -6.53 -7.54
CA ILE A 85 1.40 -6.74 -8.36
C ILE A 85 0.56 -5.49 -8.31
N TRP A 86 0.10 -5.03 -9.47
CA TRP A 86 -0.83 -3.89 -9.64
C TRP A 86 -2.13 -4.40 -10.24
N ALA A 87 -3.26 -3.97 -9.71
CA ALA A 87 -4.56 -4.47 -10.12
C ALA A 87 -5.59 -3.36 -10.28
N GLY A 88 -6.49 -3.55 -11.25
CA GLY A 88 -7.53 -2.58 -11.59
C GLY A 88 -6.94 -1.32 -12.21
N GLY A 89 -7.58 -0.19 -11.98
CA GLY A 89 -7.23 1.11 -12.53
C GLY A 89 -8.45 1.84 -13.08
N ASP A 90 -8.28 2.80 -13.95
CA ASP A 90 -9.36 3.61 -14.51
C ASP A 90 -10.27 2.79 -15.44
N GLY A 91 -11.24 2.10 -14.84
CA GLY A 91 -12.25 1.31 -15.55
C GLY A 91 -11.72 0.01 -16.19
N THR A 92 -10.67 -0.59 -15.62
CA THR A 92 -10.11 -1.87 -16.09
C THR A 92 -10.13 -2.93 -14.99
N ASN A 93 -9.95 -4.20 -15.37
CA ASN A 93 -9.80 -5.34 -14.49
C ASN A 93 -8.43 -6.01 -14.59
N VAL A 94 -7.53 -5.49 -15.38
CA VAL A 94 -6.21 -6.09 -15.64
C VAL A 94 -5.37 -6.13 -14.38
N ILE A 95 -4.62 -7.22 -14.22
CA ILE A 95 -3.62 -7.40 -13.16
C ILE A 95 -2.25 -7.53 -13.84
N ASP A 96 -1.30 -6.70 -13.43
CA ASP A 96 0.09 -6.71 -13.88
C ASP A 96 1.03 -7.09 -12.74
N PHE A 97 2.19 -7.67 -13.05
CA PHE A 97 3.21 -7.96 -12.03
C PHE A 97 4.63 -7.73 -12.52
N ILE A 98 5.51 -7.45 -11.56
CA ILE A 98 6.97 -7.46 -11.74
C ILE A 98 7.59 -8.51 -10.83
N THR A 99 8.82 -8.92 -11.16
CA THR A 99 9.69 -9.67 -10.27
C THR A 99 10.73 -8.74 -9.67
N PHE A 100 10.83 -8.65 -8.36
CA PHE A 100 11.72 -7.71 -7.67
C PHE A 100 13.21 -7.94 -7.92
N ALA A 101 13.59 -9.15 -8.32
CA ALA A 101 15.00 -9.54 -8.49
C ALA A 101 15.67 -8.90 -9.70
N SER A 102 14.91 -8.46 -10.69
CA SER A 102 15.43 -7.88 -11.93
C SER A 102 14.59 -6.66 -12.33
N THR A 103 15.26 -5.57 -12.71
CA THR A 103 14.61 -4.44 -13.36
C THR A 103 14.04 -4.83 -14.72
N GLY A 104 12.94 -4.23 -15.10
CA GLY A 104 12.27 -4.44 -16.38
C GLY A 104 10.76 -4.29 -16.26
N ASP A 105 10.10 -4.35 -17.39
CA ASP A 105 8.68 -4.09 -17.52
C ASP A 105 7.81 -5.17 -16.87
N ALA A 106 6.63 -4.76 -16.45
CA ALA A 106 5.62 -5.67 -15.91
C ALA A 106 5.12 -6.62 -17.01
N THR A 107 4.62 -7.75 -16.54
CA THR A 107 3.96 -8.76 -17.37
C THR A 107 2.53 -8.92 -16.89
N ASN A 108 1.60 -9.19 -17.80
CA ASN A 108 0.22 -9.49 -17.44
C ASN A 108 0.15 -10.71 -16.51
N PHE A 109 -0.59 -10.56 -15.42
CA PHE A 109 -0.81 -11.62 -14.43
C PHE A 109 -2.13 -12.36 -14.68
N GLY A 110 -3.18 -11.66 -15.05
CA GLY A 110 -4.57 -12.10 -15.22
C GLY A 110 -5.52 -10.94 -15.04
N ASP A 111 -6.77 -11.22 -14.71
CA ASP A 111 -7.84 -10.24 -14.56
C ASP A 111 -8.58 -10.36 -13.22
N LEU A 112 -9.07 -9.24 -12.68
CA LEU A 112 -10.10 -9.21 -11.63
C LEU A 112 -11.44 -9.71 -12.20
N ASN A 113 -12.33 -10.20 -11.36
CA ASN A 113 -13.67 -10.64 -11.79
C ASN A 113 -14.50 -9.48 -12.37
N GLU A 114 -14.20 -8.26 -11.99
CA GLU A 114 -14.91 -7.05 -12.42
C GLU A 114 -13.95 -5.87 -12.64
N LEU A 115 -14.38 -4.91 -13.47
CA LEU A 115 -13.71 -3.60 -13.58
C LEU A 115 -13.60 -2.97 -12.20
N SER A 116 -12.43 -2.48 -11.82
CA SER A 116 -12.20 -1.94 -10.50
C SER A 116 -11.38 -0.66 -10.55
N THR A 117 -11.81 0.33 -9.81
CA THR A 117 -11.21 1.67 -9.71
C THR A 117 -11.05 2.03 -8.24
N ASN A 118 -9.90 2.54 -7.83
CA ASN A 118 -9.66 2.92 -6.43
C ASN A 118 -9.92 1.77 -5.44
N ALA A 119 -9.49 0.57 -5.76
CA ALA A 119 -9.54 -0.59 -4.89
C ALA A 119 -8.58 -0.47 -3.71
N GLY A 120 -8.89 -1.13 -2.61
CA GLY A 120 -7.95 -1.39 -1.53
C GLY A 120 -7.39 -2.80 -1.62
N SER A 121 -6.13 -3.01 -1.26
CA SER A 121 -5.54 -4.34 -1.28
C SER A 121 -4.73 -4.64 -0.01
N VAL A 122 -4.65 -5.91 0.31
CA VAL A 122 -3.86 -6.47 1.41
C VAL A 122 -3.22 -7.78 0.96
N SER A 123 -2.09 -8.15 1.53
CA SER A 123 -1.46 -9.41 1.15
C SER A 123 -0.62 -10.03 2.27
N ASP A 124 -0.50 -11.34 2.24
CA ASP A 124 0.59 -12.05 2.94
C ASP A 124 1.65 -12.53 1.93
N SER A 125 2.47 -13.48 2.30
CA SER A 125 3.52 -14.01 1.40
C SER A 125 3.00 -14.81 0.21
N THR A 126 1.71 -15.19 0.19
CA THR A 126 1.13 -16.12 -0.80
C THR A 126 -0.11 -15.59 -1.50
N ARG A 127 -0.94 -14.85 -0.81
CA ARG A 127 -2.25 -14.40 -1.28
C ARG A 127 -2.35 -12.88 -1.27
N GLY A 128 -2.79 -12.29 -2.38
CA GLY A 128 -3.27 -10.92 -2.47
C GLY A 128 -4.80 -10.91 -2.42
N VAL A 129 -5.38 -10.03 -1.60
CA VAL A 129 -6.83 -9.85 -1.45
C VAL A 129 -7.18 -8.42 -1.80
N ILE A 130 -8.12 -8.23 -2.70
CA ILE A 130 -8.47 -6.96 -3.31
C ILE A 130 -9.93 -6.65 -3.01
N ALA A 131 -10.20 -5.61 -2.22
CA ALA A 131 -11.53 -5.04 -2.06
C ALA A 131 -11.80 -4.14 -3.26
N THR A 132 -12.61 -4.62 -4.21
CA THR A 132 -12.87 -3.91 -5.46
C THR A 132 -13.59 -2.59 -5.19
N GLY A 133 -13.13 -1.55 -5.83
CA GLY A 133 -13.70 -0.21 -5.72
C GLY A 133 -14.45 0.21 -6.98
N GLY A 134 -15.04 1.39 -6.94
CA GLY A 134 -15.67 1.99 -8.11
C GLY A 134 -16.14 3.40 -7.83
N PHE A 135 -16.28 4.20 -8.87
CA PHE A 135 -16.86 5.54 -8.73
C PHE A 135 -18.36 5.48 -8.46
N PRO A 136 -18.93 6.51 -7.81
CA PRO A 136 -20.37 6.56 -7.57
C PRO A 136 -21.24 6.49 -8.84
N SER A 137 -20.66 6.83 -10.00
CA SER A 137 -21.37 6.93 -11.27
C SER A 137 -21.11 5.77 -12.26
N SER A 138 -19.92 5.16 -12.27
CA SER A 138 -19.57 4.03 -13.14
C SER A 138 -18.14 3.55 -12.83
N PRO A 139 -17.90 2.25 -12.59
CA PRO A 139 -18.84 1.14 -12.59
C PRO A 139 -19.75 1.06 -11.35
N GLY A 140 -19.79 2.10 -10.53
CA GLY A 140 -20.55 2.12 -9.27
C GLY A 140 -19.75 1.62 -8.06
N ARG A 141 -20.28 1.86 -6.86
CA ARG A 141 -19.69 1.32 -5.63
C ARG A 141 -19.90 -0.18 -5.57
N LYS A 142 -18.94 -0.89 -5.02
CA LYS A 142 -18.92 -2.36 -4.93
C LYS A 142 -18.68 -2.82 -3.51
N ALA A 143 -19.02 -4.08 -3.25
CA ALA A 143 -18.71 -4.78 -2.02
C ALA A 143 -17.82 -6.00 -2.27
N THR A 144 -17.62 -6.40 -3.50
CA THR A 144 -16.89 -7.60 -3.88
C THR A 144 -15.45 -7.56 -3.38
N ILE A 145 -15.00 -8.68 -2.84
CA ILE A 145 -13.59 -8.91 -2.50
C ILE A 145 -13.10 -10.07 -3.37
N ASP A 146 -12.04 -9.83 -4.11
CA ASP A 146 -11.35 -10.83 -4.93
C ASP A 146 -10.03 -11.25 -4.29
N PHE A 147 -9.48 -12.40 -4.70
CA PHE A 147 -8.11 -12.78 -4.33
C PHE A 147 -7.37 -13.46 -5.46
N VAL A 148 -6.03 -13.38 -5.39
CA VAL A 148 -5.11 -14.09 -6.28
C VAL A 148 -4.07 -14.86 -5.46
N THR A 149 -3.57 -15.96 -6.01
CA THR A 149 -2.37 -16.65 -5.51
C THR A 149 -1.15 -16.06 -6.20
N MET A 150 -0.35 -15.25 -5.50
CA MET A 150 0.70 -14.44 -6.10
C MET A 150 1.84 -15.22 -6.78
N ALA A 151 2.02 -16.50 -6.45
CA ALA A 151 3.09 -17.32 -7.04
C ALA A 151 2.78 -17.79 -8.48
N SER A 152 1.51 -17.82 -8.87
CA SER A 152 1.07 -18.28 -10.19
C SER A 152 0.17 -17.25 -10.85
N THR A 153 0.40 -16.97 -12.12
CA THR A 153 -0.47 -16.10 -12.94
C THR A 153 -1.83 -16.75 -13.16
N GLY A 154 -2.86 -15.95 -13.28
CA GLY A 154 -4.25 -16.35 -13.52
C GLY A 154 -5.22 -15.33 -12.98
N ASP A 155 -6.48 -15.48 -13.35
CA ASP A 155 -7.54 -14.56 -12.96
C ASP A 155 -7.86 -14.67 -11.46
N ALA A 156 -8.38 -13.58 -10.92
CA ALA A 156 -8.81 -13.50 -9.53
C ALA A 156 -10.01 -14.43 -9.29
N THR A 157 -10.13 -14.85 -8.06
CA THR A 157 -11.22 -15.69 -7.56
C THR A 157 -12.00 -14.92 -6.50
N ASP A 158 -13.31 -15.12 -6.44
CA ASP A 158 -14.16 -14.53 -5.40
C ASP A 158 -13.67 -14.93 -3.99
N PHE A 159 -13.54 -13.93 -3.14
CA PHE A 159 -13.16 -14.11 -1.73
C PHE A 159 -14.35 -13.99 -0.80
N GLY A 160 -15.30 -13.12 -1.11
CA GLY A 160 -16.45 -12.74 -0.33
C GLY A 160 -16.78 -11.25 -0.49
N ASP A 161 -17.48 -10.67 0.47
CA ASP A 161 -17.98 -9.30 0.37
C ASP A 161 -17.58 -8.43 1.58
N LEU A 162 -17.44 -7.13 1.32
CA LEU A 162 -17.49 -6.09 2.33
C LEU A 162 -18.92 -5.96 2.88
N LEU A 163 -19.07 -5.50 4.10
CA LEU A 163 -20.38 -5.20 4.71
C LEU A 163 -21.11 -4.04 4.01
N ASN A 164 -20.37 -3.18 3.30
CA ASN A 164 -20.92 -1.99 2.65
C ASN A 164 -20.38 -1.84 1.23
N LEU A 165 -21.20 -1.32 0.34
CA LEU A 165 -20.76 -0.85 -0.97
C LEU A 165 -19.81 0.32 -0.80
N THR A 166 -18.58 0.23 -1.32
CA THR A 166 -17.56 1.24 -1.16
C THR A 166 -16.95 1.72 -2.46
N SER A 167 -16.28 2.84 -2.39
CA SER A 167 -15.32 3.37 -3.33
C SER A 167 -14.11 3.89 -2.55
N LEU A 168 -12.96 4.05 -3.21
CA LEU A 168 -11.77 4.66 -2.59
C LEU A 168 -11.25 3.89 -1.35
N ALA A 169 -11.26 2.56 -1.42
CA ALA A 169 -10.77 1.71 -0.33
C ALA A 169 -9.24 1.79 -0.21
N GLN A 170 -8.73 1.54 1.01
CA GLN A 170 -7.30 1.40 1.30
C GLN A 170 -7.09 0.22 2.23
N GLY A 171 -5.99 -0.51 2.08
CA GLY A 171 -5.71 -1.70 2.86
C GLY A 171 -4.44 -1.61 3.69
N VAL A 172 -4.48 -2.20 4.89
CA VAL A 172 -3.32 -2.44 5.76
C VAL A 172 -3.39 -3.86 6.31
N ASN A 173 -2.26 -4.50 6.55
CA ASN A 173 -2.28 -5.91 6.96
C ASN A 173 -1.08 -6.35 7.79
N ASN A 174 -1.26 -7.45 8.49
CA ASN A 174 -0.20 -8.35 8.93
C ASN A 174 -0.33 -9.69 8.19
N ARG A 175 0.44 -10.69 8.59
CA ARG A 175 0.43 -12.03 7.94
C ARG A 175 -0.92 -12.76 7.95
N THR A 176 -1.86 -12.37 8.78
CA THR A 176 -3.13 -13.10 8.96
C THR A 176 -4.36 -12.26 8.71
N ARG A 177 -4.29 -10.98 9.02
CA ARG A 177 -5.44 -10.07 8.96
C ARG A 177 -5.19 -8.93 7.99
N GLY A 178 -6.12 -8.72 7.07
CA GLY A 178 -6.22 -7.52 6.25
C GLY A 178 -7.32 -6.61 6.79
N VAL A 179 -7.05 -5.32 6.92
CA VAL A 179 -8.02 -4.31 7.36
C VAL A 179 -8.17 -3.29 6.25
N PHE A 180 -9.41 -3.05 5.84
CA PHE A 180 -9.77 -2.09 4.81
C PHE A 180 -10.42 -0.84 5.43
N HIS A 181 -9.91 0.33 5.08
CA HIS A 181 -10.61 1.59 5.25
C HIS A 181 -11.53 1.81 4.06
N LEU A 182 -12.80 2.06 4.32
CA LEU A 182 -13.81 2.27 3.30
C LEU A 182 -13.99 3.76 3.05
N GLY A 183 -13.22 4.32 2.14
CA GLY A 183 -13.14 5.77 1.91
C GLY A 183 -14.45 6.42 1.47
N GLY A 184 -15.35 5.72 0.79
CA GLY A 184 -16.64 6.25 0.35
C GLY A 184 -17.76 5.24 0.46
N ILE A 185 -18.70 5.44 1.38
CA ILE A 185 -19.95 4.65 1.50
C ILE A 185 -21.13 5.55 1.15
N ALA A 186 -22.13 5.01 0.41
CA ALA A 186 -23.32 5.78 0.04
C ALA A 186 -24.09 6.25 1.30
N PRO A 187 -24.65 7.47 1.34
CA PRO A 187 -24.64 8.48 0.27
C PRO A 187 -23.42 9.42 0.25
N SER A 188 -22.49 9.31 1.20
CA SER A 188 -21.34 10.22 1.31
C SER A 188 -20.10 9.70 0.60
N ASN A 189 -19.18 10.59 0.24
CA ASN A 189 -17.88 10.24 -0.35
C ASN A 189 -16.76 10.20 0.68
N GLY A 190 -17.05 10.38 1.97
CA GLY A 190 -16.11 10.21 3.06
C GLY A 190 -16.70 9.30 4.12
N ASN A 191 -15.93 8.36 4.61
CA ASN A 191 -16.32 7.43 5.67
C ASN A 191 -15.13 7.15 6.59
N ASN A 192 -15.40 6.70 7.80
CA ASN A 192 -14.38 6.34 8.78
C ASN A 192 -14.33 4.84 9.08
N THR A 193 -15.23 4.06 8.51
CA THR A 193 -15.38 2.63 8.82
C THR A 193 -14.14 1.82 8.39
N LEU A 194 -13.69 0.96 9.30
CA LEU A 194 -12.69 -0.05 9.08
C LEU A 194 -13.33 -1.44 9.15
N GLN A 195 -13.02 -2.29 8.19
CA GLN A 195 -13.48 -3.67 8.16
C GLN A 195 -12.30 -4.61 7.94
N TYR A 196 -12.37 -5.84 8.43
CA TYR A 196 -11.26 -6.77 8.28
C TYR A 196 -11.68 -8.14 7.75
N VAL A 197 -10.71 -8.82 7.17
CA VAL A 197 -10.78 -10.21 6.72
C VAL A 197 -9.61 -11.02 7.28
N THR A 198 -9.74 -12.33 7.32
CA THR A 198 -8.62 -13.26 7.53
C THR A 198 -8.07 -13.65 6.16
N ILE A 199 -6.85 -13.22 5.81
CA ILE A 199 -6.30 -13.30 4.44
C ILE A 199 -6.36 -14.72 3.85
N GLN A 200 -6.10 -15.75 4.65
CA GLN A 200 -6.05 -17.14 4.17
C GLN A 200 -7.42 -17.86 4.20
N SER A 201 -8.47 -17.18 4.64
CA SER A 201 -9.80 -17.78 4.78
C SER A 201 -10.84 -16.94 4.05
N THR A 202 -11.40 -17.48 2.96
CA THR A 202 -12.46 -16.79 2.20
C THR A 202 -13.70 -16.57 3.06
N GLY A 203 -14.39 -15.48 2.84
CA GLY A 203 -15.60 -15.08 3.57
C GLY A 203 -15.74 -13.57 3.64
N ASN A 204 -16.88 -13.13 4.10
CA ASN A 204 -17.21 -11.71 4.19
C ASN A 204 -16.38 -11.00 5.27
N SER A 205 -16.19 -9.71 5.09
CA SER A 205 -15.51 -8.86 6.08
C SER A 205 -16.34 -8.72 7.36
N VAL A 206 -15.66 -8.33 8.42
CA VAL A 206 -16.23 -8.08 9.74
C VAL A 206 -15.84 -6.68 10.18
N ASP A 207 -16.67 -6.02 10.97
CA ASP A 207 -16.38 -4.72 11.54
C ASP A 207 -15.09 -4.73 12.38
N PHE A 208 -14.22 -3.76 12.15
CA PHE A 208 -12.97 -3.58 12.89
C PHE A 208 -13.06 -2.40 13.88
N GLY A 209 -13.70 -1.31 13.49
CA GLY A 209 -13.77 -0.04 14.18
C GLY A 209 -13.73 1.13 13.22
N ASP A 210 -13.26 2.29 13.67
CA ASP A 210 -13.30 3.54 12.91
C ASP A 210 -11.97 4.29 12.92
N LEU A 211 -11.72 5.09 11.87
CA LEU A 211 -10.74 6.16 11.93
C LEU A 211 -11.25 7.27 12.86
N ALA A 212 -10.43 7.64 13.85
CA ALA A 212 -10.83 8.57 14.91
C ALA A 212 -10.69 10.04 14.53
N GLN A 213 -9.77 10.37 13.62
CA GLN A 213 -9.46 11.75 13.24
C GLN A 213 -9.71 12.00 11.74
N GLY A 214 -10.11 13.24 11.45
CA GLY A 214 -10.31 13.74 10.09
C GLY A 214 -11.76 14.16 9.83
N GLY A 215 -11.99 15.44 9.53
CA GLY A 215 -13.30 15.99 9.23
C GLY A 215 -14.35 15.85 10.34
N SER A 216 -15.60 16.17 10.04
CA SER A 216 -16.70 15.90 10.95
C SER A 216 -16.90 14.39 11.07
N ASN A 217 -16.72 13.84 12.27
CA ASN A 217 -16.88 12.42 12.60
C ASN A 217 -15.80 11.46 12.01
N GLY A 218 -14.58 11.93 11.77
CA GLY A 218 -13.48 11.07 11.29
C GLY A 218 -13.60 10.62 9.85
N ALA A 219 -14.64 11.01 9.13
CA ALA A 219 -14.89 10.59 7.76
C ALA A 219 -13.81 11.07 6.80
N ARG A 220 -13.21 10.15 6.04
CA ARG A 220 -12.15 10.42 5.06
C ARG A 220 -12.34 9.64 3.77
N SER A 221 -11.74 10.17 2.72
CA SER A 221 -11.54 9.48 1.45
C SER A 221 -10.15 9.79 0.90
N LEU A 222 -9.72 9.04 -0.08
CA LEU A 222 -8.45 9.30 -0.80
C LEU A 222 -7.21 9.32 0.12
N THR A 223 -7.20 8.46 1.13
CA THR A 223 -6.06 8.28 2.04
C THR A 223 -4.98 7.42 1.41
N GLY A 224 -3.72 7.57 1.86
CA GLY A 224 -2.68 6.57 1.66
C GLY A 224 -2.59 5.63 2.86
N SER A 225 -1.94 4.48 2.68
CA SER A 225 -1.76 3.52 3.75
C SER A 225 -0.49 2.66 3.58
N PHE A 226 0.03 2.15 4.68
CA PHE A 226 1.04 1.10 4.74
C PHE A 226 0.95 0.37 6.09
N SER A 227 1.62 -0.76 6.22
CA SER A 227 1.61 -1.51 7.48
C SER A 227 2.86 -2.34 7.71
N ASN A 228 3.34 -2.37 8.96
CA ASN A 228 4.22 -3.42 9.43
C ASN A 228 3.39 -4.56 10.08
N SER A 229 4.05 -5.56 10.66
CA SER A 229 3.36 -6.72 11.26
C SER A 229 2.47 -6.38 12.47
N VAL A 230 2.54 -5.16 13.01
CA VAL A 230 1.83 -4.72 14.22
C VAL A 230 0.86 -3.58 13.94
N ARG A 231 1.34 -2.53 13.25
CA ARG A 231 0.60 -1.29 13.01
C ARG A 231 0.18 -1.16 11.56
N GLY A 232 -1.09 -0.87 11.35
CA GLY A 232 -1.60 -0.31 10.09
C GLY A 232 -1.69 1.20 10.22
N VAL A 233 -1.16 1.92 9.24
CA VAL A 233 -1.09 3.39 9.23
C VAL A 233 -1.87 3.93 8.05
N PHE A 234 -2.71 4.92 8.30
CA PHE A 234 -3.49 5.66 7.30
C PHE A 234 -3.12 7.14 7.39
N PHE A 235 -2.92 7.79 6.26
CA PHE A 235 -2.42 9.16 6.24
C PHE A 235 -3.05 10.00 5.13
N GLY A 236 -3.03 11.33 5.31
CA GLY A 236 -3.61 12.27 4.35
C GLY A 236 -5.12 12.10 4.18
N GLY A 237 -5.59 12.34 2.97
CA GLY A 237 -6.99 12.21 2.60
C GLY A 237 -7.78 13.52 2.71
N SER A 238 -9.04 13.49 2.27
CA SER A 238 -9.94 14.63 2.37
C SER A 238 -11.13 14.34 3.28
N GLY A 239 -11.51 15.33 4.08
CA GLY A 239 -12.69 15.27 4.93
C GLY A 239 -14.01 15.31 4.13
N PRO A 240 -15.18 15.04 4.79
CA PRO A 240 -16.46 15.05 4.12
C PRO A 240 -16.86 16.47 3.73
N GLY A 241 -17.27 16.64 2.50
CA GLY A 241 -17.76 17.90 1.93
C GLY A 241 -17.61 17.89 0.41
N SER A 242 -18.53 18.51 -0.30
CA SER A 242 -18.40 18.74 -1.74
C SER A 242 -18.50 20.24 -2.02
N PRO A 243 -17.49 20.85 -2.66
CA PRO A 243 -16.20 20.28 -3.06
C PRO A 243 -15.33 19.99 -1.85
N SER A 244 -14.55 18.89 -1.88
CA SER A 244 -13.66 18.46 -0.80
C SER A 244 -12.60 19.52 -0.53
N THR A 245 -12.82 20.34 0.49
CA THR A 245 -12.02 21.55 0.74
C THR A 245 -11.09 21.43 1.94
N THR A 246 -11.06 20.29 2.60
CA THR A 246 -10.21 20.08 3.78
C THR A 246 -9.33 18.84 3.58
N GLU A 247 -8.33 19.02 2.76
CA GLU A 247 -7.20 18.11 2.72
C GLU A 247 -6.54 18.05 4.09
N GLN A 248 -6.06 16.87 4.45
CA GLN A 248 -5.53 16.59 5.78
C GLN A 248 -4.06 16.19 5.69
N ASN A 249 -3.29 16.53 6.73
CA ASN A 249 -1.94 16.04 6.92
C ASN A 249 -1.84 14.98 8.01
N CYS A 250 -2.93 14.68 8.71
CA CYS A 250 -2.83 13.80 9.85
C CYS A 250 -2.53 12.34 9.49
N ILE A 251 -1.74 11.69 10.32
CA ILE A 251 -1.39 10.28 10.26
C ILE A 251 -2.06 9.60 11.45
N GLN A 252 -2.72 8.46 11.20
CA GLN A 252 -3.38 7.65 12.21
C GLN A 252 -2.93 6.22 12.11
N TYR A 253 -2.99 5.48 13.20
CA TYR A 253 -2.65 4.06 13.21
C TYR A 253 -3.66 3.21 13.97
N ILE A 254 -3.70 1.94 13.61
CA ILE A 254 -4.39 0.87 14.32
C ILE A 254 -3.40 -0.21 14.74
N THR A 255 -3.75 -0.98 15.76
CA THR A 255 -3.09 -2.24 16.07
C THR A 255 -3.83 -3.35 15.32
N ILE A 256 -3.24 -3.93 14.27
CA ILE A 256 -3.93 -4.83 13.34
C ILE A 256 -4.52 -6.07 14.01
N SER A 257 -3.86 -6.59 15.05
CA SER A 257 -4.29 -7.82 15.75
C SER A 257 -5.51 -7.64 16.65
N SER A 258 -5.88 -6.41 17.01
CA SER A 258 -7.03 -6.12 17.89
C SER A 258 -7.98 -5.10 17.26
N THR A 259 -9.27 -5.40 17.27
CA THR A 259 -10.32 -4.47 16.81
C THR A 259 -10.39 -3.23 17.70
N GLY A 260 -10.77 -2.12 17.12
CA GLY A 260 -10.89 -0.83 17.79
C GLY A 260 -10.59 0.33 16.85
N ASN A 261 -10.83 1.53 17.35
CA ASN A 261 -10.62 2.76 16.58
C ASN A 261 -9.13 3.11 16.45
N SER A 262 -8.82 3.87 15.42
CA SER A 262 -7.46 4.38 15.23
C SER A 262 -7.06 5.38 16.32
N LEU A 263 -5.77 5.55 16.46
CA LEU A 263 -5.13 6.52 17.34
C LEU A 263 -4.30 7.50 16.52
N ASP A 264 -4.08 8.67 17.07
CA ASP A 264 -3.20 9.68 16.49
C ASP A 264 -1.74 9.17 16.43
N PHE A 265 -1.10 9.38 15.29
CA PHE A 265 0.31 9.06 15.08
C PHE A 265 1.17 10.34 15.01
N GLY A 266 0.70 11.37 14.35
CA GLY A 266 1.37 12.62 14.03
C GLY A 266 0.89 13.18 12.68
N ASP A 267 1.71 14.02 12.04
CA ASP A 267 1.35 14.72 10.83
C ASP A 267 2.37 14.53 9.70
N LEU A 268 1.88 14.54 8.45
CA LEU A 268 2.69 14.72 7.24
C LEU A 268 3.24 16.15 7.18
N LEU A 269 4.25 16.37 6.37
CA LEU A 269 4.83 17.71 6.15
C LEU A 269 3.87 18.70 5.51
N ALA A 270 2.84 18.22 4.82
CA ALA A 270 1.79 19.06 4.24
C ALA A 270 0.47 18.30 4.11
N ASN A 271 -0.63 19.04 4.00
CA ASN A 271 -1.93 18.47 3.61
C ASN A 271 -1.83 17.78 2.26
N THR A 272 -2.43 16.61 2.13
CA THR A 272 -2.38 15.86 0.88
C THR A 272 -3.52 14.86 0.74
N VAL A 273 -3.87 14.53 -0.48
CA VAL A 273 -4.88 13.52 -0.86
C VAL A 273 -4.33 12.65 -1.99
N ARG A 274 -4.89 11.46 -2.17
CA ARG A 274 -4.56 10.57 -3.29
C ARG A 274 -3.07 10.19 -3.27
N THR A 275 -2.62 9.81 -2.12
CA THR A 275 -1.25 9.40 -1.85
C THR A 275 -1.15 7.90 -1.83
N SER A 276 0.03 7.37 -2.08
CA SER A 276 0.35 5.96 -1.94
C SER A 276 1.36 5.72 -0.82
N GLY A 277 1.35 4.51 -0.28
CA GLY A 277 2.24 4.16 0.81
C GLY A 277 2.90 2.80 0.65
N ALA A 278 4.17 2.73 1.04
CA ALA A 278 4.93 1.49 1.10
C ALA A 278 5.82 1.50 2.34
N CYS A 279 6.19 0.34 2.85
CA CYS A 279 6.98 0.27 4.08
C CYS A 279 7.83 -0.99 4.17
N ASP A 280 8.74 -0.98 5.16
CA ASP A 280 9.28 -2.20 5.74
C ASP A 280 8.87 -2.33 7.21
N ALA A 281 9.53 -3.18 7.97
CA ALA A 281 9.20 -3.40 9.37
C ALA A 281 9.36 -2.14 10.25
N THR A 282 10.16 -1.17 9.83
CA THR A 282 10.59 -0.02 10.65
C THR A 282 10.19 1.33 10.10
N ARG A 283 10.22 1.51 8.79
CA ARG A 283 9.97 2.78 8.11
C ARG A 283 8.82 2.68 7.13
N GLY A 284 7.90 3.65 7.19
CA GLY A 284 6.82 3.84 6.22
C GLY A 284 7.09 5.07 5.37
N LEU A 285 6.87 4.95 4.06
CA LEU A 285 6.97 6.01 3.07
C LEU A 285 5.57 6.47 2.66
N CYS A 286 5.41 7.77 2.51
CA CYS A 286 4.18 8.43 2.07
C CYS A 286 4.51 9.19 0.80
N GLY A 287 4.06 8.71 -0.35
CA GLY A 287 4.45 9.24 -1.65
C GLY A 287 3.40 10.16 -2.28
N GLY A 288 3.85 11.26 -2.84
CA GLY A 288 3.11 12.13 -3.75
C GLY A 288 1.86 12.80 -3.23
N GLY A 289 0.82 12.74 -4.05
CA GLY A 289 -0.50 13.32 -3.79
C GLY A 289 -0.73 14.69 -4.43
N ASN A 290 -1.95 15.19 -4.30
CA ASN A 290 -2.38 16.45 -4.87
C ASN A 290 -3.23 17.24 -3.88
N PRO A 291 -2.66 18.19 -3.15
CA PRO A 291 -3.46 19.12 -2.36
C PRO A 291 -4.13 20.22 -3.22
N THR A 292 -3.32 21.10 -3.78
CA THR A 292 -3.73 22.16 -4.71
C THR A 292 -2.89 22.15 -5.98
N SER A 293 -1.78 21.45 -5.94
CA SER A 293 -0.88 21.18 -7.05
C SER A 293 -0.23 19.82 -6.81
N LEU A 294 0.11 19.14 -7.89
CA LEU A 294 0.77 17.84 -7.84
C LEU A 294 2.09 17.91 -7.06
N ARG A 295 2.34 16.92 -6.22
CA ARG A 295 3.55 16.81 -5.41
C ARG A 295 4.38 15.60 -5.84
N ASN A 296 5.67 15.78 -5.94
CA ASN A 296 6.62 14.69 -6.17
C ASN A 296 7.40 14.29 -4.90
N ASN A 297 7.05 14.87 -3.75
CA ASN A 297 7.72 14.56 -2.47
C ASN A 297 7.35 13.17 -1.97
N ILE A 298 8.32 12.56 -1.32
CA ILE A 298 8.13 11.36 -0.51
C ILE A 298 8.48 11.75 0.92
N ASP A 299 7.54 11.59 1.84
CA ASP A 299 7.74 11.77 3.26
C ASP A 299 7.94 10.40 3.92
N PHE A 300 8.55 10.32 5.11
CA PHE A 300 8.67 9.07 5.85
C PHE A 300 8.42 9.22 7.34
N VAL A 301 8.02 8.12 7.95
CA VAL A 301 7.89 7.98 9.41
C VAL A 301 8.60 6.73 9.92
N THR A 302 9.02 6.74 11.18
CA THR A 302 9.45 5.53 11.88
C THR A 302 8.23 4.89 12.53
N ILE A 303 7.80 3.70 12.07
CA ILE A 303 6.50 3.10 12.41
C ILE A 303 6.37 2.79 13.91
N SER A 304 7.46 2.45 14.59
CA SER A 304 7.44 2.09 16.02
C SER A 304 7.30 3.28 16.96
N THR A 305 7.67 4.49 16.53
CA THR A 305 7.64 5.72 17.32
C THR A 305 6.61 6.69 16.75
N LEU A 306 5.80 7.30 17.62
CA LEU A 306 4.86 8.34 17.20
C LEU A 306 5.63 9.63 16.87
N GLY A 307 5.08 10.44 15.98
CA GLY A 307 5.62 11.74 15.61
C GLY A 307 5.39 12.08 14.13
N ASN A 308 5.76 13.29 13.79
CA ASN A 308 5.55 13.85 12.45
C ASN A 308 6.51 13.22 11.43
N ALA A 309 6.08 13.22 10.19
CA ALA A 309 6.87 12.76 9.06
C ALA A 309 8.10 13.67 8.81
N GLN A 310 9.08 13.11 8.14
CA GLN A 310 10.30 13.79 7.70
C GLN A 310 10.43 13.64 6.19
N ASP A 311 11.19 14.54 5.56
CA ASP A 311 11.48 14.46 4.13
C ASP A 311 12.36 13.25 3.83
N PHE A 312 11.95 12.47 2.83
CA PHE A 312 12.69 11.31 2.33
C PHE A 312 13.43 11.62 1.03
N GLY A 313 12.77 12.33 0.11
CA GLY A 313 13.24 12.63 -1.23
C GLY A 313 12.07 12.82 -2.20
N HIS A 314 12.31 12.58 -3.48
CA HIS A 314 11.35 12.88 -4.54
C HIS A 314 11.26 11.74 -5.56
N PHE A 315 10.13 11.66 -6.26
CA PHE A 315 10.02 10.88 -7.48
C PHE A 315 10.96 11.44 -8.54
N SER A 316 11.65 10.57 -9.29
CA SER A 316 12.70 10.96 -10.25
C SER A 316 12.14 11.55 -11.53
N VAL A 317 11.00 11.06 -11.98
CA VAL A 317 10.22 11.65 -13.06
C VAL A 317 9.19 12.60 -12.46
N THR A 318 8.69 13.52 -13.24
CA THR A 318 7.52 14.34 -12.89
C THR A 318 6.25 13.48 -12.80
N LEU A 319 6.41 12.25 -12.35
CA LEU A 319 5.33 11.41 -11.89
C LEU A 319 4.86 12.01 -10.58
N HIS A 320 3.77 12.65 -10.69
CA HIS A 320 3.05 13.06 -9.53
C HIS A 320 2.22 11.85 -9.13
N SER A 321 2.59 11.19 -8.06
CA SER A 321 1.84 10.06 -7.55
C SER A 321 0.44 10.52 -7.15
N TYR A 322 -0.43 10.51 -8.13
CA TYR A 322 -1.82 10.83 -8.05
C TYR A 322 -2.55 9.57 -8.45
N TYR A 323 -3.05 8.83 -7.46
CA TYR A 323 -3.65 7.53 -7.67
C TYR A 323 -2.71 6.43 -8.22
N ASP A 324 -1.45 6.43 -7.85
CA ASP A 324 -0.58 5.30 -8.13
C ASP A 324 -0.80 4.15 -7.14
N GLY A 325 -0.39 2.95 -7.53
CA GLY A 325 -0.29 1.80 -6.64
C GLY A 325 1.11 1.69 -6.05
N ALA A 326 1.23 1.49 -4.74
CA ALA A 326 2.52 1.27 -4.10
C ALA A 326 2.58 -0.06 -3.34
N CYS A 327 3.72 -0.72 -3.42
CA CYS A 327 4.00 -1.96 -2.70
C CYS A 327 5.46 -2.05 -2.26
N SER A 328 5.80 -3.03 -1.44
CA SER A 328 7.18 -3.27 -1.03
C SER A 328 7.46 -4.75 -0.83
N ASN A 329 8.72 -5.14 -0.99
CA ASN A 329 9.18 -6.52 -0.75
C ASN A 329 9.35 -6.86 0.75
N ALA A 330 8.90 -5.99 1.67
CA ALA A 330 9.18 -6.10 3.10
C ALA A 330 8.06 -5.57 4.01
N HIS A 331 6.81 -5.48 3.51
CA HIS A 331 5.66 -5.00 4.31
C HIS A 331 5.22 -6.00 5.39
N GLY A 332 4.28 -5.60 6.25
CA GLY A 332 3.87 -6.35 7.45
C GLY A 332 3.22 -7.71 7.22
N GLY A 333 2.81 -8.03 6.00
CA GLY A 333 2.27 -9.33 5.61
C GLY A 333 3.34 -10.38 5.26
N LEU A 334 4.60 -9.99 5.17
CA LEU A 334 5.71 -10.83 4.67
C LEU A 334 6.57 -11.43 5.77
#